data_d9ae88b9af3df7f78b5ea4e665dca4d3
#
_entry.id   d9ae88b9af3df7f78b5ea4e665dca4d3
#
_cell.length_a   1.000
_cell.length_b   1.000
_cell.length_c   1.000
_cell.angle_alpha   90.00
_cell.angle_beta   90.00
_cell.angle_gamma   90.00
#
_symmetry.space_group_name_H-M   'P 1'
#
loop_
_entity.id
_entity.type
_entity.pdbx_description
1 polymer ?
#
loop_
_entity_poly.entity_id
_entity_poly.type
_entity_poly.pdbx_seq_one_letter_code
_entity_poly.pdbx_strand_id
1 'polypeptide(L)'
;MQKGKLTKYIMGALLAGALTFTAVPTEAAVQVNPIPGLSATFIKGADLSMVPALEANGAQFKDVDGTPKDVLQIFKDHGVNWVRFRIWNNPKTGPGGGGDTDEAKALAMTKRARALGLKVLIAFHYSDFWADPGKQAKPAAWEGHSKDQLVKDVYDYTAKVLKDFQAQGTQPDMIQVGNEIMNGMMWPEGKFPGNDNGKELARLVQAGLQAIHDNDPKHEIRTMIHLADGGNNWIYQNFFNALINDNKVNDFDVIGLSYYPFWHGTLDDLSNNINDISKRYNKDVTVVETAFGYTNENFDKMPNAYGAAEECIGGFRSTPQGQASGLRAVMERVAKVPNNRGLGMFYWAPDWYAVPNVGWKTGEGNEWDNLAMFDNNGRALESMDVWNDVSNPNGKTVTPTFKEVEVPTVIGNIGVPVQLPKKVLVTYSDDHTQEMDVNWEKAPTYSKLGTYKVKGTIAALKQPVTAQVKVIKKVNLFKNPGFEDVTLNGWTVEGDTAAVNAISKAGDSLGKGSLHYWADHAFKIKVSQSFKNLKPGKYTVRVSTQGGGGQSSYKLFVQGDNGKMQTTDIKDTAWNKWNTVEIKDVEIKGGTATAGVMMDGAAGNWGTMDNFEFFQQE
;
A
#
# COMPACT_ATOMS: atom_id res chain seq x y z
N MET A 1 -97.05 14.29 -2.23
CA MET A 1 -96.12 15.39 -1.78
C MET A 1 -94.75 14.86 -1.78
N GLN A 2 -93.97 15.21 -2.79
CA GLN A 2 -92.75 16.03 -2.77
C GLN A 2 -91.72 15.52 -1.77
N LYS A 3 -90.54 15.24 -2.11
CA LYS A 3 -89.45 15.93 -2.92
C LYS A 3 -88.35 14.95 -3.18
N GLY A 4 -87.87 14.92 -4.34
CA GLY A 4 -86.72 14.44 -4.94
C GLY A 4 -85.38 14.94 -4.36
N LYS A 5 -84.43 14.10 -4.36
CA LYS A 5 -83.01 14.48 -4.24
C LYS A 5 -82.19 13.73 -5.25
N LEU A 6 -81.50 14.51 -6.05
CA LEU A 6 -80.49 14.17 -7.00
C LEU A 6 -79.34 13.39 -6.34
N THR A 7 -78.97 12.24 -6.88
CA THR A 7 -77.73 11.50 -6.53
C THR A 7 -76.71 11.80 -7.58
N LYS A 8 -75.63 12.51 -7.19
CA LYS A 8 -74.46 12.75 -8.03
C LYS A 8 -73.56 11.50 -8.07
N TYR A 9 -73.32 10.99 -9.25
CA TYR A 9 -72.28 9.99 -9.48
C TYR A 9 -70.93 10.65 -9.42
N ILE A 10 -70.06 10.22 -8.50
CA ILE A 10 -68.64 10.54 -8.47
C ILE A 10 -67.93 9.40 -9.18
N MET A 11 -67.40 9.69 -10.37
CA MET A 11 -66.56 8.81 -11.14
C MET A 11 -65.14 8.89 -10.56
N GLY A 12 -64.71 7.86 -9.81
CA GLY A 12 -63.37 7.74 -9.28
C GLY A 12 -62.40 7.33 -10.41
N ALA A 13 -61.52 8.22 -10.82
CA ALA A 13 -60.41 7.88 -11.69
C ALA A 13 -59.34 7.13 -10.88
N LEU A 14 -59.14 5.86 -11.17
CA LEU A 14 -57.94 5.12 -10.74
C LEU A 14 -56.73 5.67 -11.51
N LEU A 15 -55.87 6.43 -10.84
CA LEU A 15 -54.52 6.66 -11.30
C LEU A 15 -53.71 5.38 -11.08
N ALA A 16 -53.47 4.62 -12.12
CA ALA A 16 -52.41 3.62 -12.14
C ALA A 16 -51.07 4.33 -12.14
N GLY A 17 -50.45 4.45 -10.98
CA GLY A 17 -49.06 4.88 -10.88
C GLY A 17 -48.15 3.80 -11.47
N ALA A 18 -47.63 4.04 -12.64
CA ALA A 18 -46.52 3.25 -13.16
C ALA A 18 -45.30 3.50 -12.25
N LEU A 19 -44.96 2.54 -11.42
CA LEU A 19 -43.67 2.43 -10.77
C LEU A 19 -42.65 2.19 -11.88
N THR A 20 -42.00 3.25 -12.32
CA THR A 20 -40.77 3.11 -13.10
C THR A 20 -39.70 2.61 -12.13
N PHE A 21 -39.46 1.29 -12.17
CA PHE A 21 -38.21 0.74 -11.66
C PHE A 21 -37.11 1.34 -12.53
N THR A 22 -36.40 2.35 -12.04
CA THR A 22 -35.08 2.67 -12.56
C THR A 22 -34.24 1.45 -12.27
N ALA A 23 -33.90 0.68 -13.33
CA ALA A 23 -32.90 -0.35 -13.23
C ALA A 23 -31.63 0.35 -12.68
N VAL A 24 -31.21 -0.03 -11.50
CA VAL A 24 -29.86 0.25 -11.02
C VAL A 24 -28.96 -0.32 -12.10
N PRO A 25 -28.00 0.46 -12.66
CA PRO A 25 -27.06 -0.12 -13.60
C PRO A 25 -26.44 -1.33 -12.91
N THR A 26 -26.64 -2.51 -13.44
CA THR A 26 -25.88 -3.70 -13.04
C THR A 26 -24.42 -3.34 -13.35
N GLU A 27 -23.60 -3.19 -12.33
CA GLU A 27 -22.16 -3.14 -12.53
C GLU A 27 -21.78 -4.31 -13.44
N ALA A 28 -20.92 -4.03 -14.42
CA ALA A 28 -20.49 -5.09 -15.33
C ALA A 28 -19.74 -6.12 -14.50
N ALA A 29 -20.12 -7.39 -14.61
CA ALA A 29 -19.49 -8.49 -13.89
C ALA A 29 -17.96 -8.42 -14.04
N VAL A 30 -17.23 -8.65 -12.95
CA VAL A 30 -15.77 -8.70 -12.95
C VAL A 30 -15.28 -9.73 -13.96
N GLN A 31 -14.35 -9.34 -14.82
CA GLN A 31 -13.78 -10.23 -15.85
C GLN A 31 -12.31 -10.50 -15.55
N VAL A 32 -11.98 -11.77 -15.34
CA VAL A 32 -10.61 -12.22 -15.10
C VAL A 32 -10.22 -13.26 -16.15
N ASN A 33 -9.12 -13.01 -16.83
CA ASN A 33 -8.57 -14.00 -17.77
C ASN A 33 -7.92 -15.17 -17.01
N PRO A 34 -8.13 -16.42 -17.44
CA PRO A 34 -7.42 -17.55 -16.87
C PRO A 34 -5.91 -17.40 -17.08
N ILE A 35 -5.12 -18.04 -16.22
CA ILE A 35 -3.67 -18.13 -16.37
C ILE A 35 -3.33 -19.43 -17.09
N PRO A 36 -2.83 -19.37 -18.33
CA PRO A 36 -2.53 -20.58 -19.10
C PRO A 36 -1.49 -21.47 -18.41
N GLY A 37 -1.80 -22.76 -18.28
CA GLY A 37 -0.87 -23.72 -17.67
C GLY A 37 -0.73 -23.61 -16.15
N LEU A 38 -1.65 -22.93 -15.48
CA LEU A 38 -1.63 -22.82 -14.02
C LEU A 38 -1.67 -24.22 -13.39
N SER A 39 -0.70 -24.49 -12.48
CA SER A 39 -0.65 -25.80 -11.79
C SER A 39 -1.91 -26.05 -10.97
N ALA A 40 -2.42 -27.27 -10.98
CA ALA A 40 -3.53 -27.68 -10.12
C ALA A 40 -3.20 -27.54 -8.62
N THR A 41 -1.92 -27.53 -8.27
CA THR A 41 -1.44 -27.35 -6.88
C THR A 41 -1.06 -25.90 -6.56
N PHE A 42 -1.30 -24.96 -7.47
CA PHE A 42 -1.00 -23.55 -7.26
C PHE A 42 -1.74 -23.02 -6.03
N ILE A 43 -1.00 -22.36 -5.14
CA ILE A 43 -1.55 -21.80 -3.91
C ILE A 43 -2.40 -20.58 -4.25
N LYS A 44 -3.67 -20.66 -3.95
CA LYS A 44 -4.67 -19.58 -3.98
C LYS A 44 -5.06 -19.36 -2.52
N GLY A 45 -4.30 -18.52 -1.84
CA GLY A 45 -4.33 -18.39 -0.38
C GLY A 45 -4.97 -17.11 0.12
N ALA A 46 -5.45 -17.15 1.36
CA ALA A 46 -5.93 -16.00 2.11
C ALA A 46 -5.40 -16.04 3.56
N ASP A 47 -4.86 -14.92 4.06
CA ASP A 47 -4.56 -14.76 5.48
C ASP A 47 -5.84 -14.33 6.20
N LEU A 48 -6.39 -15.24 7.00
CA LEU A 48 -7.65 -15.05 7.73
C LEU A 48 -7.41 -14.96 9.24
N SER A 49 -6.27 -14.44 9.65
CA SER A 49 -5.90 -14.30 11.06
C SER A 49 -6.79 -13.29 11.80
N MET A 50 -7.49 -12.39 11.10
CA MET A 50 -8.37 -11.39 11.70
C MET A 50 -9.74 -11.95 12.09
N VAL A 51 -10.18 -13.07 11.49
CA VAL A 51 -11.53 -13.63 11.65
C VAL A 51 -11.95 -13.77 13.11
N PRO A 52 -11.13 -14.33 14.04
CA PRO A 52 -11.57 -14.47 15.43
C PRO A 52 -11.91 -13.14 16.12
N ALA A 53 -11.15 -12.08 15.84
CA ALA A 53 -11.40 -10.76 16.39
C ALA A 53 -12.62 -10.09 15.73
N LEU A 54 -12.77 -10.24 14.42
CA LEU A 54 -13.90 -9.72 13.67
C LEU A 54 -15.22 -10.35 14.16
N GLU A 55 -15.30 -11.67 14.21
CA GLU A 55 -16.47 -12.41 14.71
C GLU A 55 -16.79 -12.06 16.17
N ALA A 56 -15.78 -11.95 17.04
CA ALA A 56 -15.96 -11.56 18.45
C ALA A 56 -16.51 -10.12 18.62
N ASN A 57 -16.30 -9.25 17.63
CA ASN A 57 -16.82 -7.88 17.60
C ASN A 57 -18.05 -7.72 16.70
N GLY A 58 -18.72 -8.82 16.35
CA GLY A 58 -20.03 -8.81 15.68
C GLY A 58 -19.98 -8.74 14.16
N ALA A 59 -18.83 -9.00 13.54
CA ALA A 59 -18.75 -9.13 12.09
C ALA A 59 -19.70 -10.20 11.57
N GLN A 60 -20.35 -9.90 10.47
CA GLN A 60 -21.21 -10.83 9.74
C GLN A 60 -20.72 -10.90 8.29
N PHE A 61 -20.46 -12.12 7.82
CA PHE A 61 -20.04 -12.33 6.46
C PHE A 61 -21.19 -12.86 5.61
N LYS A 62 -21.26 -12.35 4.39
CA LYS A 62 -22.25 -12.70 3.39
C LYS A 62 -21.53 -13.00 2.07
N ASP A 63 -22.03 -13.96 1.34
CA ASP A 63 -21.54 -14.24 0.00
C ASP A 63 -21.90 -13.11 -0.98
N VAL A 64 -21.41 -13.19 -2.21
CA VAL A 64 -21.66 -12.21 -3.29
C VAL A 64 -23.15 -11.99 -3.53
N ASP A 65 -23.97 -13.01 -3.36
CA ASP A 65 -25.45 -12.92 -3.48
C ASP A 65 -26.12 -12.30 -2.25
N GLY A 66 -25.37 -11.99 -1.20
CA GLY A 66 -25.86 -11.43 0.08
C GLY A 66 -26.32 -12.50 1.08
N THR A 67 -26.17 -13.79 0.79
CA THR A 67 -26.52 -14.88 1.70
C THR A 67 -25.52 -14.96 2.86
N PRO A 68 -25.94 -14.89 4.13
CA PRO A 68 -25.03 -15.09 5.28
C PRO A 68 -24.39 -16.47 5.24
N LYS A 69 -23.06 -16.52 5.38
CA LYS A 69 -22.28 -17.75 5.29
C LYS A 69 -20.99 -17.64 6.14
N ASP A 70 -20.48 -18.79 6.57
CA ASP A 70 -19.14 -18.86 7.19
C ASP A 70 -18.07 -18.29 6.26
N VAL A 71 -17.21 -17.43 6.79
CA VAL A 71 -16.21 -16.71 5.98
C VAL A 71 -15.21 -17.65 5.31
N LEU A 72 -14.75 -18.72 5.99
CA LEU A 72 -13.87 -19.72 5.38
C LEU A 72 -14.56 -20.49 4.26
N GLN A 73 -15.88 -20.76 4.44
CA GLN A 73 -16.68 -21.40 3.41
C GLN A 73 -16.83 -20.48 2.17
N ILE A 74 -17.05 -19.17 2.37
CA ILE A 74 -17.08 -18.21 1.26
C ILE A 74 -15.78 -18.28 0.47
N PHE A 75 -14.62 -18.12 1.10
CA PHE A 75 -13.34 -18.23 0.40
C PHE A 75 -13.14 -19.58 -0.30
N LYS A 76 -13.54 -20.68 0.35
CA LYS A 76 -13.48 -22.02 -0.26
C LYS A 76 -14.33 -22.14 -1.52
N ASP A 77 -15.56 -21.65 -1.48
CA ASP A 77 -16.50 -21.72 -2.60
C ASP A 77 -16.00 -20.91 -3.81
N HIS A 78 -15.31 -19.80 -3.54
CA HIS A 78 -14.68 -18.95 -4.56
C HIS A 78 -13.27 -19.40 -4.99
N GLY A 79 -12.81 -20.59 -4.54
CA GLY A 79 -11.62 -21.24 -5.09
C GLY A 79 -10.34 -21.09 -4.29
N VAL A 80 -10.37 -20.48 -3.12
CA VAL A 80 -9.25 -20.50 -2.18
C VAL A 80 -9.00 -21.94 -1.72
N ASN A 81 -7.74 -22.36 -1.72
CA ASN A 81 -7.33 -23.72 -1.36
C ASN A 81 -6.34 -23.75 -0.20
N TRP A 82 -5.84 -22.60 0.24
CA TRP A 82 -4.95 -22.44 1.39
C TRP A 82 -5.40 -21.26 2.27
N VAL A 83 -5.15 -21.39 3.56
CA VAL A 83 -5.27 -20.30 4.53
C VAL A 83 -3.98 -20.10 5.29
N ARG A 84 -3.68 -18.86 5.66
CA ARG A 84 -2.55 -18.51 6.52
C ARG A 84 -3.08 -18.00 7.84
N PHE A 85 -2.47 -18.45 8.95
CA PHE A 85 -2.74 -17.96 10.31
C PHE A 85 -1.44 -17.60 10.98
N ARG A 86 -1.34 -16.36 11.49
CA ARG A 86 -0.21 -15.95 12.32
C ARG A 86 -0.41 -16.41 13.75
N ILE A 87 0.70 -16.56 14.49
CA ILE A 87 0.70 -16.85 15.92
C ILE A 87 1.58 -15.84 16.63
N TRP A 88 1.01 -15.15 17.62
CA TRP A 88 1.72 -14.38 18.64
C TRP A 88 1.87 -15.22 19.90
N ASN A 89 3.00 -15.05 20.61
CA ASN A 89 3.30 -15.91 21.77
C ASN A 89 2.31 -15.70 22.92
N ASN A 90 2.11 -14.45 23.33
CA ASN A 90 1.13 -14.09 24.35
C ASN A 90 0.56 -12.68 24.09
N PRO A 91 -0.47 -12.54 23.25
CA PRO A 91 -1.06 -11.23 22.93
C PRO A 91 -1.53 -10.42 24.12
N LYS A 92 -1.80 -11.06 25.26
CA LYS A 92 -2.26 -10.39 26.50
C LYS A 92 -1.18 -9.51 27.14
N THR A 93 0.09 -9.73 26.84
CA THR A 93 1.21 -8.92 27.32
C THR A 93 1.56 -7.77 26.37
N GLY A 94 1.01 -7.78 25.16
CA GLY A 94 1.11 -6.70 24.18
C GLY A 94 0.01 -5.66 24.34
N PRO A 95 -0.01 -4.63 23.48
CA PRO A 95 -1.04 -3.57 23.51
C PRO A 95 -2.44 -4.02 23.09
N GLY A 96 -2.61 -5.29 22.71
CA GLY A 96 -3.85 -5.87 22.19
C GLY A 96 -4.19 -5.39 20.76
N GLY A 97 -4.84 -6.21 19.96
CA GLY A 97 -5.33 -5.85 18.62
C GLY A 97 -4.83 -6.73 17.50
N GLY A 98 -5.10 -6.32 16.28
CA GLY A 98 -4.61 -6.97 15.08
C GLY A 98 -5.02 -8.43 14.90
N GLY A 99 -6.25 -8.80 15.31
CA GLY A 99 -6.71 -10.18 15.32
C GLY A 99 -6.27 -10.98 16.55
N ASP A 100 -5.30 -10.46 17.31
CA ASP A 100 -4.91 -11.00 18.63
C ASP A 100 -4.76 -12.55 18.62
N THR A 101 -4.17 -13.07 17.55
CA THR A 101 -4.13 -14.51 17.27
C THR A 101 -3.04 -15.19 18.05
N ASP A 102 -3.43 -15.90 19.11
CA ASP A 102 -2.59 -16.81 19.87
C ASP A 102 -2.70 -18.25 19.33
N GLU A 103 -1.96 -19.16 19.95
CA GLU A 103 -1.99 -20.58 19.61
C GLU A 103 -3.40 -21.19 19.69
N ALA A 104 -4.18 -20.83 20.72
CA ALA A 104 -5.51 -21.40 20.91
C ALA A 104 -6.46 -21.02 19.78
N LYS A 105 -6.41 -19.75 19.32
CA LYS A 105 -7.17 -19.28 18.17
C LYS A 105 -6.68 -19.92 16.88
N ALA A 106 -5.37 -20.02 16.68
CA ALA A 106 -4.80 -20.66 15.50
C ALA A 106 -5.18 -22.16 15.41
N LEU A 107 -5.18 -22.89 16.54
CA LEU A 107 -5.69 -24.27 16.61
C LEU A 107 -7.16 -24.35 16.21
N ALA A 108 -8.01 -23.48 16.76
CA ALA A 108 -9.45 -23.45 16.46
C ALA A 108 -9.70 -23.15 14.98
N MET A 109 -9.01 -22.13 14.42
CA MET A 109 -9.13 -21.75 13.02
C MET A 109 -8.62 -22.84 12.06
N THR A 110 -7.51 -23.49 12.43
CA THR A 110 -6.98 -24.63 11.64
C THR A 110 -7.94 -25.80 11.61
N LYS A 111 -8.58 -26.12 12.73
CA LYS A 111 -9.61 -27.16 12.77
C LYS A 111 -10.79 -26.82 11.85
N ARG A 112 -11.24 -25.56 11.85
CA ARG A 112 -12.30 -25.05 10.98
C ARG A 112 -11.89 -25.11 9.50
N ALA A 113 -10.66 -24.72 9.17
CA ALA A 113 -10.12 -24.80 7.81
C ALA A 113 -9.98 -26.25 7.31
N ARG A 114 -9.48 -27.16 8.15
CA ARG A 114 -9.34 -28.59 7.81
C ARG A 114 -10.69 -29.28 7.56
N ALA A 115 -11.74 -28.89 8.28
CA ALA A 115 -13.09 -29.40 8.04
C ALA A 115 -13.61 -29.07 6.64
N LEU A 116 -13.10 -27.98 6.03
CA LEU A 116 -13.40 -27.57 4.66
C LEU A 116 -12.40 -28.11 3.62
N GLY A 117 -11.41 -28.91 4.06
CA GLY A 117 -10.35 -29.43 3.18
C GLY A 117 -9.32 -28.37 2.73
N LEU A 118 -9.23 -27.24 3.42
CA LEU A 118 -8.22 -26.21 3.15
C LEU A 118 -6.85 -26.64 3.70
N LYS A 119 -5.80 -26.31 2.97
CA LYS A 119 -4.41 -26.40 3.44
C LYS A 119 -4.06 -25.20 4.30
N VAL A 120 -3.08 -25.38 5.19
CA VAL A 120 -2.78 -24.38 6.22
C VAL A 120 -1.30 -24.04 6.28
N LEU A 121 -1.02 -22.74 6.24
CA LEU A 121 0.27 -22.14 6.57
C LEU A 121 0.17 -21.49 7.95
N ILE A 122 1.06 -21.86 8.87
CA ILE A 122 1.20 -21.22 10.18
C ILE A 122 2.41 -20.29 10.16
N ALA A 123 2.23 -19.03 10.55
CA ALA A 123 3.27 -18.00 10.57
C ALA A 123 3.61 -17.61 12.03
N PHE A 124 4.79 -18.02 12.49
CA PHE A 124 5.29 -17.62 13.80
C PHE A 124 5.86 -16.20 13.75
N HIS A 125 5.34 -15.29 14.59
CA HIS A 125 5.92 -13.96 14.76
C HIS A 125 7.04 -13.93 15.80
N TYR A 126 7.07 -14.86 16.75
CA TYR A 126 7.97 -14.87 17.91
C TYR A 126 7.95 -13.53 18.65
N SER A 127 6.76 -13.01 18.83
CA SER A 127 6.46 -11.73 19.48
C SER A 127 5.07 -11.82 20.12
N ASP A 128 4.77 -10.94 21.05
CA ASP A 128 3.43 -10.80 21.64
C ASP A 128 2.54 -9.81 20.88
N PHE A 129 3.07 -9.24 19.82
CA PHE A 129 2.39 -8.25 18.97
C PHE A 129 2.90 -8.34 17.54
N TRP A 130 2.54 -7.39 16.68
CA TRP A 130 3.01 -7.30 15.31
C TRP A 130 4.54 -7.33 15.23
N ALA A 131 5.06 -8.27 14.45
CA ALA A 131 6.44 -8.30 14.00
C ALA A 131 6.49 -7.93 12.53
N ASP A 132 7.21 -6.88 12.19
CA ASP A 132 7.36 -6.34 10.83
C ASP A 132 8.78 -5.75 10.65
N PRO A 133 9.13 -5.25 9.46
CA PRO A 133 10.47 -4.71 9.21
C PRO A 133 10.92 -3.60 10.16
N GLY A 134 9.98 -2.87 10.76
CA GLY A 134 10.24 -1.75 11.69
C GLY A 134 10.23 -2.15 13.17
N LYS A 135 9.72 -3.33 13.51
CA LYS A 135 9.60 -3.79 14.90
C LYS A 135 9.60 -5.30 15.01
N GLN A 136 10.48 -5.83 15.83
CA GLN A 136 10.71 -7.26 16.05
C GLN A 136 10.96 -7.52 17.54
N ALA A 137 10.01 -7.08 18.37
CA ALA A 137 10.11 -7.22 19.82
C ALA A 137 10.04 -8.68 20.24
N LYS A 138 10.87 -9.07 21.21
CA LYS A 138 10.77 -10.38 21.88
C LYS A 138 9.45 -10.51 22.62
N PRO A 139 8.93 -11.74 22.82
CA PRO A 139 7.89 -11.97 23.80
C PRO A 139 8.32 -11.49 25.21
N ALA A 140 7.40 -10.89 25.96
CA ALA A 140 7.68 -10.40 27.31
C ALA A 140 8.23 -11.51 28.24
N ALA A 141 7.77 -12.74 28.02
CA ALA A 141 8.26 -13.92 28.78
C ALA A 141 9.73 -14.25 28.52
N TRP A 142 10.32 -13.75 27.42
CA TRP A 142 11.70 -13.99 27.01
C TRP A 142 12.62 -12.79 27.27
N GLU A 143 12.09 -11.72 27.84
CA GLU A 143 12.89 -10.55 28.21
C GLU A 143 13.97 -10.91 29.22
N GLY A 144 15.19 -10.43 29.03
CA GLY A 144 16.34 -10.72 29.87
C GLY A 144 16.98 -12.11 29.68
N HIS A 145 16.44 -12.95 28.80
CA HIS A 145 17.06 -14.24 28.48
C HIS A 145 18.37 -14.01 27.69
N SER A 146 19.35 -14.89 27.96
CA SER A 146 20.60 -14.93 27.20
C SER A 146 20.34 -15.38 25.76
N LYS A 147 21.30 -15.12 24.86
CA LYS A 147 21.22 -15.56 23.46
C LYS A 147 21.01 -17.06 23.34
N ASP A 148 21.72 -17.87 24.17
CA ASP A 148 21.55 -19.32 24.17
C ASP A 148 20.17 -19.75 24.70
N GLN A 149 19.63 -19.03 25.68
CA GLN A 149 18.28 -19.29 26.15
C GLN A 149 17.23 -18.93 25.10
N LEU A 150 17.39 -17.80 24.36
CA LEU A 150 16.48 -17.43 23.27
C LEU A 150 16.45 -18.49 22.16
N VAL A 151 17.60 -19.04 21.79
CA VAL A 151 17.67 -20.17 20.84
C VAL A 151 16.84 -21.35 21.32
N LYS A 152 16.97 -21.70 22.63
CA LYS A 152 16.17 -22.76 23.25
C LYS A 152 14.67 -22.41 23.28
N ASP A 153 14.33 -21.17 23.58
CA ASP A 153 12.93 -20.72 23.67
C ASP A 153 12.23 -20.82 22.31
N VAL A 154 12.90 -20.44 21.21
CA VAL A 154 12.38 -20.60 19.86
C VAL A 154 12.14 -22.06 19.53
N TYR A 155 13.12 -22.92 19.82
CA TYR A 155 12.98 -24.37 19.60
C TYR A 155 11.81 -24.95 20.41
N ASP A 156 11.80 -24.74 21.71
CA ASP A 156 10.80 -25.31 22.60
C ASP A 156 9.38 -24.84 22.27
N TYR A 157 9.21 -23.55 21.99
CA TYR A 157 7.92 -22.98 21.62
C TYR A 157 7.42 -23.54 20.30
N THR A 158 8.27 -23.57 19.28
CA THR A 158 7.90 -24.09 17.94
C THR A 158 7.54 -25.57 18.03
N ALA A 159 8.35 -26.37 18.73
CA ALA A 159 8.10 -27.81 18.95
C ALA A 159 6.80 -28.05 19.72
N LYS A 160 6.54 -27.26 20.77
CA LYS A 160 5.30 -27.36 21.56
C LYS A 160 4.07 -27.08 20.69
N VAL A 161 4.06 -25.95 19.99
CA VAL A 161 2.92 -25.56 19.15
C VAL A 161 2.66 -26.59 18.04
N LEU A 162 3.71 -27.10 17.39
CA LEU A 162 3.56 -28.14 16.37
C LEU A 162 2.96 -29.42 16.95
N LYS A 163 3.43 -29.87 18.14
CA LYS A 163 2.86 -31.02 18.82
C LYS A 163 1.37 -30.85 19.16
N ASP A 164 0.94 -29.65 19.50
CA ASP A 164 -0.46 -29.39 19.81
C ASP A 164 -1.33 -29.43 18.55
N PHE A 165 -0.85 -28.94 17.40
CA PHE A 165 -1.49 -29.18 16.11
C PHE A 165 -1.58 -30.66 15.75
N GLN A 166 -0.52 -31.42 15.97
CA GLN A 166 -0.49 -32.86 15.71
C GLN A 166 -1.44 -33.63 16.65
N ALA A 167 -1.45 -33.28 17.92
CA ALA A 167 -2.35 -33.89 18.91
C ALA A 167 -3.83 -33.60 18.57
N GLN A 168 -4.13 -32.44 17.99
CA GLN A 168 -5.45 -32.12 17.49
C GLN A 168 -5.80 -32.84 16.18
N GLY A 169 -4.84 -33.44 15.48
CA GLY A 169 -5.00 -34.05 14.16
C GLY A 169 -5.10 -33.01 13.01
N THR A 170 -4.51 -31.85 13.18
CA THR A 170 -4.56 -30.73 12.22
C THR A 170 -3.17 -30.18 11.88
N GLN A 171 -2.19 -31.06 11.74
CA GLN A 171 -0.83 -30.68 11.34
C GLN A 171 -0.84 -29.69 10.18
N PRO A 172 -0.08 -28.55 10.25
CA PRO A 172 0.03 -27.61 9.14
C PRO A 172 0.71 -28.23 7.92
N ASP A 173 0.41 -27.73 6.70
CA ASP A 173 1.12 -28.12 5.48
C ASP A 173 2.41 -27.32 5.29
N MET A 174 2.48 -26.13 5.90
CA MET A 174 3.63 -25.24 5.82
C MET A 174 3.77 -24.43 7.11
N ILE A 175 5.02 -24.16 7.51
CA ILE A 175 5.33 -23.32 8.67
C ILE A 175 6.34 -22.25 8.27
N GLN A 176 6.02 -20.99 8.58
CA GLN A 176 6.85 -19.82 8.40
C GLN A 176 7.57 -19.52 9.73
N VAL A 177 8.91 -19.49 9.70
CA VAL A 177 9.77 -19.20 10.85
C VAL A 177 10.14 -17.71 10.84
N GLY A 178 9.50 -16.94 11.71
CA GLY A 178 9.59 -15.48 11.75
C GLY A 178 8.73 -14.80 10.69
N ASN A 179 8.42 -13.51 10.88
CA ASN A 179 7.65 -12.70 9.96
C ASN A 179 8.45 -11.46 9.54
N GLU A 180 8.66 -11.31 8.22
CA GLU A 180 9.35 -10.16 7.61
C GLU A 180 10.71 -9.84 8.23
N ILE A 181 11.52 -10.88 8.42
CA ILE A 181 12.77 -10.84 9.20
C ILE A 181 13.98 -10.26 8.45
N MET A 182 13.78 -9.44 7.41
CA MET A 182 14.88 -8.83 6.65
C MET A 182 15.82 -7.97 7.52
N ASN A 183 15.34 -7.42 8.63
CA ASN A 183 16.11 -6.68 9.63
C ASN A 183 16.35 -7.51 10.92
N GLY A 184 16.15 -8.84 10.83
CA GLY A 184 16.26 -9.76 11.95
C GLY A 184 14.94 -10.00 12.70
N MET A 185 15.01 -10.74 13.80
CA MET A 185 13.89 -11.00 14.72
C MET A 185 14.36 -10.93 16.17
N MET A 186 13.44 -10.75 17.13
CA MET A 186 13.72 -10.71 18.58
C MET A 186 14.86 -9.73 18.93
N TRP A 187 14.64 -8.48 18.57
CA TRP A 187 15.61 -7.42 18.83
C TRP A 187 15.83 -7.18 20.32
N PRO A 188 17.07 -6.76 20.71
CA PRO A 188 18.24 -6.47 19.86
C PRO A 188 19.09 -7.70 19.47
N GLU A 189 18.90 -8.89 20.09
CA GLU A 189 19.81 -10.02 19.98
C GLU A 189 19.89 -10.59 18.56
N GLY A 190 18.74 -10.80 17.89
CA GLY A 190 18.67 -11.32 16.52
C GLY A 190 18.55 -10.24 15.44
N LYS A 191 18.97 -8.99 15.70
CA LYS A 191 18.93 -7.92 14.72
C LYS A 191 19.90 -8.15 13.56
N PHE A 192 19.44 -7.92 12.32
CA PHE A 192 20.24 -8.10 11.11
C PHE A 192 20.57 -6.75 10.46
N PRO A 193 21.81 -6.53 9.92
CA PRO A 193 22.94 -7.47 9.96
C PRO A 193 23.60 -7.58 11.33
N GLY A 194 23.30 -6.70 12.29
CA GLY A 194 23.96 -6.64 13.58
C GLY A 194 25.47 -6.38 13.49
N ASN A 195 26.20 -6.72 14.56
CA ASN A 195 27.66 -6.63 14.60
C ASN A 195 28.34 -7.97 14.24
N ASP A 196 27.58 -8.99 13.89
CA ASP A 196 28.01 -10.38 13.72
C ASP A 196 27.63 -10.98 12.35
N ASN A 197 27.25 -10.12 11.41
CA ASN A 197 26.77 -10.51 10.08
C ASN A 197 25.59 -11.51 10.13
N GLY A 198 24.66 -11.30 11.08
CA GLY A 198 23.46 -12.11 11.22
C GLY A 198 23.67 -13.50 11.85
N LYS A 199 24.80 -13.73 12.49
CA LYS A 199 25.10 -15.04 13.12
C LYS A 199 24.07 -15.40 14.20
N GLU A 200 23.67 -14.44 15.04
CA GLU A 200 22.68 -14.71 16.08
C GLU A 200 21.30 -14.94 15.47
N LEU A 201 20.89 -14.14 14.49
CA LEU A 201 19.67 -14.37 13.71
C LEU A 201 19.65 -15.79 13.11
N ALA A 202 20.76 -16.22 12.50
CA ALA A 202 20.87 -17.54 11.90
C ALA A 202 20.67 -18.67 12.94
N ARG A 203 21.19 -18.51 14.17
CA ARG A 203 20.95 -19.47 15.27
C ARG A 203 19.48 -19.56 15.66
N LEU A 204 18.79 -18.41 15.72
CA LEU A 204 17.37 -18.36 16.06
C LEU A 204 16.52 -18.99 14.95
N VAL A 205 16.80 -18.67 13.69
CA VAL A 205 16.11 -19.27 12.52
C VAL A 205 16.34 -20.79 12.50
N GLN A 206 17.60 -21.23 12.69
CA GLN A 206 17.94 -22.65 12.71
C GLN A 206 17.20 -23.39 13.82
N ALA A 207 17.02 -22.78 15.00
CA ALA A 207 16.27 -23.38 16.10
C ALA A 207 14.80 -23.65 15.76
N GLY A 208 14.15 -22.70 15.10
CA GLY A 208 12.78 -22.87 14.61
C GLY A 208 12.68 -23.98 13.55
N LEU A 209 13.57 -23.99 12.58
CA LEU A 209 13.63 -25.04 11.54
C LEU A 209 13.90 -26.42 12.15
N GLN A 210 14.87 -26.53 13.06
CA GLN A 210 15.20 -27.77 13.72
C GLN A 210 14.04 -28.33 14.54
N ALA A 211 13.30 -27.46 15.25
CA ALA A 211 12.12 -27.87 16.00
C ALA A 211 11.02 -28.47 15.08
N ILE A 212 10.88 -27.94 13.86
CA ILE A 212 9.94 -28.51 12.88
C ILE A 212 10.44 -29.88 12.40
N HIS A 213 11.69 -29.98 11.99
CA HIS A 213 12.28 -31.23 11.46
C HIS A 213 12.28 -32.35 12.47
N ASP A 214 12.62 -32.07 13.74
CA ASP A 214 12.62 -33.08 14.81
C ASP A 214 11.22 -33.61 15.12
N ASN A 215 10.17 -32.84 14.81
CA ASN A 215 8.78 -33.23 15.08
C ASN A 215 8.02 -33.57 13.78
N ASP A 216 8.67 -33.57 12.63
CA ASP A 216 8.14 -34.01 11.33
C ASP A 216 9.11 -34.96 10.60
N PRO A 217 9.32 -36.16 11.12
CA PRO A 217 10.30 -37.11 10.57
C PRO A 217 9.95 -37.63 9.18
N LYS A 218 8.74 -37.35 8.69
CA LYS A 218 8.30 -37.68 7.32
C LYS A 218 8.51 -36.55 6.34
N HIS A 219 8.90 -35.36 6.81
CA HIS A 219 9.06 -34.15 6.00
C HIS A 219 7.78 -33.80 5.21
N GLU A 220 6.62 -33.90 5.85
CA GLU A 220 5.33 -33.55 5.27
C GLU A 220 5.03 -32.05 5.37
N ILE A 221 5.73 -31.32 6.29
CA ILE A 221 5.59 -29.89 6.52
C ILE A 221 6.68 -29.14 5.74
N ARG A 222 6.28 -28.23 4.88
CA ARG A 222 7.22 -27.32 4.24
C ARG A 222 7.62 -26.19 5.15
N THR A 223 8.88 -25.79 5.09
CA THR A 223 9.42 -24.71 5.92
C THR A 223 9.67 -23.45 5.08
N MET A 224 9.39 -22.28 5.66
CA MET A 224 9.48 -21.00 4.96
C MET A 224 10.23 -19.94 5.77
N ILE A 225 11.04 -19.15 5.09
CA ILE A 225 11.61 -17.89 5.58
C ILE A 225 10.95 -16.74 4.81
N HIS A 226 10.47 -15.73 5.53
CA HIS A 226 9.65 -14.64 4.97
C HIS A 226 10.30 -13.26 5.13
N LEU A 227 10.42 -12.53 4.03
CA LEU A 227 10.90 -11.15 3.98
C LEU A 227 9.86 -10.24 3.33
N ALA A 228 9.88 -8.94 3.68
CA ALA A 228 9.11 -7.91 2.98
C ALA A 228 9.86 -7.35 1.77
N ASP A 229 9.25 -6.32 1.13
CA ASP A 229 9.81 -5.57 -0.01
C ASP A 229 10.15 -6.46 -1.23
N GLY A 230 9.15 -7.26 -1.64
CA GLY A 230 9.29 -8.33 -2.61
C GLY A 230 9.78 -7.93 -4.01
N GLY A 231 9.80 -6.64 -4.38
CA GLY A 231 10.40 -6.14 -5.61
C GLY A 231 11.88 -5.78 -5.47
N ASN A 232 12.42 -5.73 -4.26
CA ASN A 232 13.79 -5.27 -4.00
C ASN A 232 14.77 -6.44 -3.91
N ASN A 233 15.27 -6.87 -5.03
CA ASN A 233 16.18 -8.02 -5.12
C ASN A 233 17.45 -7.88 -4.25
N TRP A 234 17.96 -6.65 -4.03
CA TRP A 234 19.14 -6.43 -3.21
C TRP A 234 18.93 -6.87 -1.74
N ILE A 235 17.77 -6.58 -1.17
CA ILE A 235 17.43 -7.00 0.21
C ILE A 235 17.50 -8.52 0.32
N TYR A 236 16.90 -9.24 -0.63
CA TYR A 236 16.89 -10.70 -0.65
C TYR A 236 18.29 -11.28 -0.82
N GLN A 237 19.08 -10.73 -1.74
CA GLN A 237 20.47 -11.18 -1.90
C GLN A 237 21.31 -10.94 -0.65
N ASN A 238 21.22 -9.74 -0.05
CA ASN A 238 21.96 -9.40 1.16
C ASN A 238 21.60 -10.34 2.31
N PHE A 239 20.33 -10.55 2.55
CA PHE A 239 19.84 -11.41 3.62
C PHE A 239 20.20 -12.89 3.42
N PHE A 240 19.86 -13.45 2.27
CA PHE A 240 20.07 -14.89 2.02
C PHE A 240 21.53 -15.26 1.77
N ASN A 241 22.37 -14.34 1.28
CA ASN A 241 23.81 -14.55 1.25
C ASN A 241 24.36 -14.71 2.67
N ALA A 242 23.97 -13.82 3.59
CA ALA A 242 24.39 -13.94 4.99
C ALA A 242 23.81 -15.20 5.65
N LEU A 243 22.53 -15.50 5.47
CA LEU A 243 21.89 -16.65 6.09
C LEU A 243 22.43 -17.99 5.55
N ILE A 244 22.43 -18.17 4.23
CA ILE A 244 22.74 -19.44 3.57
C ILE A 244 24.26 -19.60 3.36
N ASN A 245 24.91 -18.59 2.78
CA ASN A 245 26.30 -18.75 2.35
C ASN A 245 27.28 -18.55 3.51
N ASP A 246 27.06 -17.55 4.37
CA ASP A 246 27.97 -17.24 5.47
C ASP A 246 27.64 -18.07 6.71
N ASN A 247 26.38 -18.11 7.14
CA ASN A 247 25.95 -18.77 8.38
C ASN A 247 25.44 -20.22 8.20
N LYS A 248 25.40 -20.75 6.96
CA LYS A 248 25.09 -22.14 6.61
C LYS A 248 23.68 -22.64 6.96
N VAL A 249 22.73 -21.74 7.14
CA VAL A 249 21.31 -22.09 7.34
C VAL A 249 20.66 -22.22 5.95
N ASN A 250 20.56 -23.43 5.46
CA ASN A 250 20.01 -23.74 4.13
C ASN A 250 18.90 -24.80 4.17
N ASP A 251 18.55 -25.30 5.34
CA ASP A 251 17.57 -26.37 5.54
C ASP A 251 16.16 -25.82 5.70
N PHE A 252 15.69 -25.16 4.64
CA PHE A 252 14.31 -24.68 4.48
C PHE A 252 13.91 -24.80 2.99
N ASP A 253 12.60 -24.80 2.70
CA ASP A 253 12.07 -25.11 1.38
C ASP A 253 11.71 -23.88 0.57
N VAL A 254 11.14 -22.84 1.20
CA VAL A 254 10.42 -21.76 0.54
C VAL A 254 10.92 -20.39 0.98
N ILE A 255 11.10 -19.48 0.03
CA ILE A 255 11.26 -18.06 0.29
C ILE A 255 9.87 -17.41 0.14
N GLY A 256 9.34 -16.87 1.24
CA GLY A 256 8.11 -16.09 1.27
C GLY A 256 8.38 -14.60 1.08
N LEU A 257 7.50 -13.91 0.38
CA LEU A 257 7.60 -12.49 0.09
C LEU A 257 6.32 -11.74 0.46
N SER A 258 6.40 -10.63 1.22
CA SER A 258 5.36 -9.61 1.14
C SER A 258 5.62 -8.74 -0.10
N TYR A 259 4.62 -8.63 -0.96
CA TYR A 259 4.69 -7.78 -2.14
C TYR A 259 3.39 -6.98 -2.30
N TYR A 260 3.48 -5.70 -2.02
CA TYR A 260 2.41 -4.74 -2.25
C TYR A 260 2.87 -3.81 -3.38
N PRO A 261 2.27 -3.87 -4.60
CA PRO A 261 2.79 -3.15 -5.76
C PRO A 261 2.83 -1.64 -5.58
N PHE A 262 2.03 -1.10 -4.69
CA PHE A 262 2.03 0.32 -4.37
C PHE A 262 3.13 0.75 -3.37
N TRP A 263 3.89 -0.21 -2.80
CA TRP A 263 5.02 0.06 -1.90
C TRP A 263 6.32 -0.62 -2.33
N HIS A 264 6.24 -1.79 -2.94
CA HIS A 264 7.36 -2.72 -3.09
C HIS A 264 7.85 -2.85 -4.55
N GLY A 265 7.69 -1.79 -5.36
CA GLY A 265 8.13 -1.77 -6.74
C GLY A 265 7.14 -2.37 -7.72
N THR A 266 7.53 -2.41 -8.99
CA THR A 266 6.67 -2.85 -10.09
C THR A 266 6.50 -4.36 -10.14
N LEU A 267 5.51 -4.83 -10.91
CA LEU A 267 5.34 -6.27 -11.20
C LEU A 267 6.57 -6.88 -11.91
N ASP A 268 7.31 -6.07 -12.66
CA ASP A 268 8.55 -6.54 -13.31
C ASP A 268 9.69 -6.64 -12.29
N ASP A 269 9.76 -5.75 -11.30
CA ASP A 269 10.70 -5.88 -10.18
C ASP A 269 10.41 -7.15 -9.38
N LEU A 270 9.15 -7.45 -9.09
CA LEU A 270 8.76 -8.72 -8.48
C LEU A 270 9.23 -9.91 -9.32
N SER A 271 8.95 -9.89 -10.64
CA SER A 271 9.36 -10.99 -11.54
C SER A 271 10.87 -11.19 -11.53
N ASN A 272 11.63 -10.11 -11.61
CA ASN A 272 13.10 -10.15 -11.60
C ASN A 272 13.60 -10.74 -10.28
N ASN A 273 13.04 -10.31 -9.15
CA ASN A 273 13.43 -10.80 -7.84
C ASN A 273 13.12 -12.29 -7.67
N ILE A 274 11.87 -12.72 -7.86
CA ILE A 274 11.48 -14.13 -7.62
C ILE A 274 12.20 -15.11 -8.55
N ASN A 275 12.48 -14.72 -9.79
CA ASN A 275 13.25 -15.54 -10.73
C ASN A 275 14.72 -15.68 -10.30
N ASP A 276 15.34 -14.57 -9.86
CA ASP A 276 16.74 -14.58 -9.41
C ASP A 276 16.89 -15.42 -8.12
N ILE A 277 16.11 -15.11 -7.07
CA ILE A 277 16.27 -15.76 -5.76
C ILE A 277 15.91 -17.26 -5.81
N SER A 278 14.89 -17.64 -6.58
CA SER A 278 14.55 -19.05 -6.77
C SER A 278 15.68 -19.83 -7.42
N LYS A 279 16.29 -19.27 -8.48
CA LYS A 279 17.41 -19.87 -9.17
C LYS A 279 18.69 -19.86 -8.33
N ARG A 280 19.00 -18.70 -7.71
CA ARG A 280 20.24 -18.46 -6.96
C ARG A 280 20.36 -19.36 -5.75
N TYR A 281 19.30 -19.49 -4.98
CA TYR A 281 19.29 -20.27 -3.73
C TYR A 281 18.68 -21.66 -3.87
N ASN A 282 18.23 -22.02 -5.08
CA ASN A 282 17.58 -23.29 -5.36
C ASN A 282 16.36 -23.55 -4.46
N LYS A 283 15.54 -22.49 -4.21
CA LYS A 283 14.36 -22.53 -3.36
C LYS A 283 13.09 -22.27 -4.15
N ASP A 284 11.97 -22.80 -3.67
CA ASP A 284 10.66 -22.38 -4.15
C ASP A 284 10.33 -20.99 -3.61
N VAL A 285 9.42 -20.28 -4.27
CA VAL A 285 9.00 -18.92 -3.90
C VAL A 285 7.50 -18.81 -3.83
N THR A 286 7.00 -17.99 -2.93
CA THR A 286 5.58 -17.65 -2.84
C THR A 286 5.40 -16.22 -2.34
N VAL A 287 4.43 -15.51 -2.88
CA VAL A 287 3.99 -14.24 -2.30
C VAL A 287 3.03 -14.57 -1.16
N VAL A 288 3.45 -14.33 0.09
CA VAL A 288 2.64 -14.66 1.27
C VAL A 288 1.80 -13.50 1.78
N GLU A 289 2.05 -12.30 1.27
CA GLU A 289 1.24 -11.12 1.55
C GLU A 289 1.17 -10.23 0.31
N THR A 290 -0.04 -9.88 -0.09
CA THR A 290 -0.36 -8.86 -1.09
C THR A 290 -1.78 -8.37 -0.87
N ALA A 291 -2.11 -7.20 -1.36
CA ALA A 291 -3.46 -6.65 -1.36
C ALA A 291 -3.62 -5.61 -2.47
N PHE A 292 -4.88 -5.32 -2.83
CA PHE A 292 -5.28 -4.24 -3.75
C PHE A 292 -6.54 -3.57 -3.24
N GLY A 293 -6.65 -2.24 -3.43
CA GLY A 293 -7.85 -1.51 -3.06
C GLY A 293 -9.04 -1.82 -3.99
N TYR A 294 -10.22 -1.93 -3.39
CA TYR A 294 -11.47 -1.99 -4.16
C TYR A 294 -12.19 -0.64 -4.21
N THR A 295 -11.76 0.31 -3.40
CA THR A 295 -12.27 1.69 -3.34
C THR A 295 -11.25 2.61 -2.68
N ASN A 296 -11.39 3.92 -2.91
CA ASN A 296 -10.65 4.96 -2.17
C ASN A 296 -11.46 5.54 -1.00
N GLU A 297 -12.65 5.01 -0.72
CA GLU A 297 -13.46 5.43 0.42
C GLU A 297 -12.88 4.90 1.73
N ASN A 298 -13.13 5.63 2.81
CA ASN A 298 -12.78 5.27 4.18
C ASN A 298 -14.09 5.05 4.96
N PHE A 299 -14.21 3.90 5.62
CA PHE A 299 -15.46 3.50 6.27
C PHE A 299 -15.44 3.71 7.79
N ASP A 300 -14.34 4.18 8.36
CA ASP A 300 -14.25 4.55 9.76
C ASP A 300 -13.50 5.88 9.98
N LYS A 301 -12.95 6.12 11.17
CA LYS A 301 -12.25 7.37 11.49
C LYS A 301 -10.74 7.29 11.30
N MET A 302 -10.20 6.09 11.08
CA MET A 302 -8.77 5.88 10.89
C MET A 302 -8.42 6.16 9.43
N PRO A 303 -7.39 6.95 9.12
CA PRO A 303 -6.96 7.15 7.74
C PRO A 303 -6.53 5.84 7.11
N ASN A 304 -6.98 5.56 5.89
CA ASN A 304 -6.58 4.35 5.18
C ASN A 304 -5.10 4.37 4.78
N ALA A 305 -4.46 3.22 4.84
CA ALA A 305 -3.09 3.02 4.37
C ALA A 305 -2.97 3.02 2.84
N TYR A 306 -4.09 2.88 2.16
CA TYR A 306 -4.20 2.87 0.70
C TYR A 306 -5.19 3.95 0.23
N GLY A 307 -4.82 4.69 -0.82
CA GLY A 307 -5.63 5.75 -1.40
C GLY A 307 -5.25 6.01 -2.86
N ALA A 308 -5.62 7.18 -3.38
CA ALA A 308 -5.41 7.53 -4.79
C ALA A 308 -3.92 7.55 -5.22
N ALA A 309 -3.00 7.82 -4.30
CA ALA A 309 -1.57 7.76 -4.59
C ALA A 309 -1.10 6.32 -4.79
N GLU A 310 -1.49 5.43 -3.90
CA GLU A 310 -1.19 4.01 -3.94
C GLU A 310 -1.86 3.34 -5.14
N GLU A 311 -3.10 3.72 -5.48
CA GLU A 311 -3.80 3.29 -6.70
C GLU A 311 -2.97 3.61 -7.96
N CYS A 312 -2.49 4.84 -8.07
CA CYS A 312 -1.70 5.29 -9.21
C CYS A 312 -0.39 4.50 -9.34
N ILE A 313 0.31 4.25 -8.22
CA ILE A 313 1.56 3.50 -8.18
C ILE A 313 1.31 2.02 -8.45
N GLY A 314 0.25 1.46 -7.87
CA GLY A 314 -0.11 0.05 -7.99
C GLY A 314 -0.52 -0.37 -9.40
N GLY A 315 -0.90 0.57 -10.25
CA GLY A 315 -1.20 0.33 -11.66
C GLY A 315 -2.55 -0.32 -11.94
N PHE A 316 -3.49 -0.29 -10.98
CA PHE A 316 -4.87 -0.78 -11.11
C PHE A 316 -5.82 0.18 -10.39
N ARG A 317 -7.00 0.40 -10.95
CA ARG A 317 -8.03 1.25 -10.32
C ARG A 317 -8.57 0.60 -9.04
N SER A 318 -8.94 1.44 -8.09
CA SER A 318 -9.60 1.04 -6.84
C SER A 318 -11.06 0.70 -7.10
N THR A 319 -11.28 -0.46 -7.68
CA THR A 319 -12.58 -1.06 -8.01
C THR A 319 -12.50 -2.58 -7.81
N PRO A 320 -13.62 -3.30 -7.66
CA PRO A 320 -13.60 -4.76 -7.64
C PRO A 320 -12.91 -5.36 -8.87
N GLN A 321 -13.09 -4.76 -10.07
CA GLN A 321 -12.39 -5.19 -11.28
C GLN A 321 -10.88 -5.00 -11.17
N GLY A 322 -10.42 -3.81 -10.75
CA GLY A 322 -8.99 -3.52 -10.60
C GLY A 322 -8.33 -4.38 -9.52
N GLN A 323 -9.04 -4.63 -8.40
CA GLN A 323 -8.60 -5.56 -7.35
C GLN A 323 -8.36 -6.97 -7.91
N ALA A 324 -9.32 -7.51 -8.65
CA ALA A 324 -9.21 -8.85 -9.27
C ALA A 324 -8.08 -8.90 -10.32
N SER A 325 -7.96 -7.86 -11.16
CA SER A 325 -6.92 -7.77 -12.19
C SER A 325 -5.52 -7.68 -11.59
N GLY A 326 -5.36 -6.91 -10.53
CA GLY A 326 -4.10 -6.79 -9.79
C GLY A 326 -3.68 -8.12 -9.16
N LEU A 327 -4.61 -8.81 -8.50
CA LEU A 327 -4.38 -10.15 -7.94
C LEU A 327 -3.97 -11.15 -9.00
N ARG A 328 -4.71 -11.18 -10.12
CA ARG A 328 -4.37 -12.02 -11.27
C ARG A 328 -2.95 -11.73 -11.77
N ALA A 329 -2.58 -10.46 -11.86
CA ALA A 329 -1.25 -10.06 -12.34
C ALA A 329 -0.12 -10.59 -11.43
N VAL A 330 -0.29 -10.54 -10.11
CA VAL A 330 0.67 -11.13 -9.16
C VAL A 330 0.71 -12.66 -9.32
N MET A 331 -0.44 -13.33 -9.37
CA MET A 331 -0.51 -14.78 -9.57
C MET A 331 0.20 -15.21 -10.86
N GLU A 332 0.01 -14.47 -11.95
CA GLU A 332 0.67 -14.76 -13.22
C GLU A 332 2.19 -14.63 -13.14
N ARG A 333 2.72 -13.61 -12.41
CA ARG A 333 4.17 -13.46 -12.22
C ARG A 333 4.75 -14.64 -11.43
N VAL A 334 4.07 -15.07 -10.39
CA VAL A 334 4.49 -16.22 -9.58
C VAL A 334 4.39 -17.52 -10.39
N ALA A 335 3.30 -17.74 -11.11
CA ALA A 335 3.11 -18.94 -11.93
C ALA A 335 4.17 -19.09 -13.04
N LYS A 336 4.77 -17.97 -13.49
CA LYS A 336 5.82 -17.96 -14.53
C LYS A 336 7.23 -18.25 -14.00
N VAL A 337 7.42 -18.45 -12.70
CA VAL A 337 8.75 -18.81 -12.16
C VAL A 337 9.16 -20.17 -12.74
N PRO A 338 10.37 -20.28 -13.33
CA PRO A 338 10.81 -21.50 -13.98
C PRO A 338 10.80 -22.73 -13.08
N ASN A 339 10.64 -23.91 -13.68
CA ASN A 339 10.64 -25.23 -13.02
C ASN A 339 9.50 -25.41 -12.01
N ASN A 340 8.38 -24.72 -12.18
CA ASN A 340 7.21 -24.75 -11.28
C ASN A 340 7.55 -24.36 -9.83
N ARG A 341 8.56 -23.54 -9.63
CA ARG A 341 9.00 -23.11 -8.30
C ARG A 341 8.22 -21.94 -7.73
N GLY A 342 7.38 -21.30 -8.52
CA GLY A 342 6.40 -20.33 -8.05
C GLY A 342 5.17 -21.04 -7.51
N LEU A 343 5.06 -21.13 -6.18
CA LEU A 343 4.03 -21.95 -5.55
C LEU A 343 2.65 -21.32 -5.58
N GLY A 344 2.57 -19.99 -5.55
CA GLY A 344 1.32 -19.23 -5.49
C GLY A 344 1.40 -17.99 -4.62
N MET A 345 0.23 -17.54 -4.15
CA MET A 345 0.14 -16.34 -3.33
C MET A 345 -0.93 -16.46 -2.24
N PHE A 346 -0.79 -15.59 -1.22
CA PHE A 346 -1.81 -15.33 -0.20
C PHE A 346 -2.21 -13.86 -0.25
N TYR A 347 -3.51 -13.60 -0.22
CA TYR A 347 -4.03 -12.26 0.05
C TYR A 347 -3.95 -11.99 1.55
N TRP A 348 -3.42 -10.85 1.95
CA TRP A 348 -3.29 -10.49 3.36
C TRP A 348 -4.53 -9.77 3.87
N ALA A 349 -5.16 -10.34 4.89
CA ALA A 349 -6.33 -9.84 5.59
C ALA A 349 -7.50 -9.41 4.66
N PRO A 350 -7.93 -10.29 3.70
CA PRO A 350 -9.05 -9.96 2.80
C PRO A 350 -10.40 -9.88 3.51
N ASP A 351 -10.49 -10.36 4.74
CA ASP A 351 -11.67 -10.38 5.61
C ASP A 351 -11.81 -9.12 6.45
N TRP A 352 -10.80 -8.23 6.46
CA TRP A 352 -10.69 -7.13 7.41
C TRP A 352 -11.39 -5.86 6.91
N TYR A 353 -12.72 -5.92 6.77
CA TYR A 353 -13.54 -4.71 6.56
C TYR A 353 -13.73 -3.94 7.88
N ALA A 354 -14.24 -2.70 7.84
CA ALA A 354 -14.39 -1.87 9.02
C ALA A 354 -15.38 -2.47 10.05
N VAL A 355 -14.84 -2.96 11.16
CA VAL A 355 -15.59 -3.47 12.30
C VAL A 355 -15.12 -2.73 13.55
N PRO A 356 -16.03 -2.19 14.37
CA PRO A 356 -15.65 -1.46 15.59
C PRO A 356 -14.69 -2.25 16.47
N ASN A 357 -13.70 -1.57 17.03
CA ASN A 357 -12.66 -2.11 17.92
C ASN A 357 -11.64 -3.08 17.29
N VAL A 358 -11.69 -3.33 15.99
CA VAL A 358 -10.78 -4.25 15.29
C VAL A 358 -9.85 -3.47 14.37
N GLY A 359 -8.83 -2.84 14.95
CA GLY A 359 -7.76 -2.12 14.26
C GLY A 359 -6.39 -2.78 14.46
N TRP A 360 -5.32 -2.06 14.16
CA TRP A 360 -3.94 -2.47 14.49
C TRP A 360 -3.78 -2.72 15.99
N LYS A 361 -4.47 -1.93 16.80
CA LYS A 361 -4.68 -2.15 18.22
C LYS A 361 -6.16 -2.20 18.55
N THR A 362 -6.51 -2.91 19.60
CA THR A 362 -7.90 -2.99 20.09
C THR A 362 -8.43 -1.60 20.42
N GLY A 363 -9.59 -1.26 19.89
CA GLY A 363 -10.24 0.04 20.08
C GLY A 363 -9.84 1.12 19.08
N GLU A 364 -8.84 0.88 18.23
CA GLU A 364 -8.52 1.73 17.08
C GLU A 364 -9.40 1.37 15.87
N GLY A 365 -9.45 2.27 14.86
CA GLY A 365 -10.06 2.01 13.56
C GLY A 365 -9.16 1.16 12.67
N ASN A 366 -9.67 0.83 11.50
CA ASN A 366 -9.04 -0.04 10.52
C ASN A 366 -8.44 0.77 9.37
N GLU A 367 -7.12 0.84 9.27
CA GLU A 367 -6.42 1.48 8.13
C GLU A 367 -6.44 0.63 6.85
N TRP A 368 -7.03 -0.59 6.91
CA TRP A 368 -6.98 -1.60 5.85
C TRP A 368 -8.34 -1.89 5.22
N ASP A 369 -9.40 -1.22 5.65
CA ASP A 369 -10.78 -1.55 5.33
C ASP A 369 -11.10 -1.51 3.83
N ASN A 370 -10.48 -0.61 3.08
CA ASN A 370 -10.65 -0.48 1.64
C ASN A 370 -9.80 -1.45 0.79
N LEU A 371 -9.01 -2.29 1.45
CA LEU A 371 -8.25 -3.39 0.87
C LEU A 371 -8.91 -4.75 1.11
N ALA A 372 -10.02 -4.80 1.84
CA ALA A 372 -10.79 -6.03 2.05
C ALA A 372 -11.38 -6.56 0.73
N MET A 373 -11.80 -7.82 0.73
CA MET A 373 -12.61 -8.43 -0.34
C MET A 373 -14.10 -8.54 0.07
N PHE A 374 -14.48 -7.76 1.04
CA PHE A 374 -15.84 -7.54 1.50
C PHE A 374 -16.13 -6.04 1.52
N ASP A 375 -17.37 -5.69 1.21
CA ASP A 375 -17.85 -4.32 1.41
C ASP A 375 -18.02 -4.01 2.91
N ASN A 376 -18.30 -2.75 3.24
CA ASN A 376 -18.50 -2.33 4.63
C ASN A 376 -19.73 -2.94 5.34
N ASN A 377 -20.53 -3.74 4.64
CA ASN A 377 -21.65 -4.51 5.20
C ASN A 377 -21.33 -6.00 5.34
N GLY A 378 -20.06 -6.37 5.13
CA GLY A 378 -19.59 -7.75 5.17
C GLY A 378 -20.06 -8.63 4.02
N ARG A 379 -20.48 -8.04 2.89
CA ARG A 379 -20.83 -8.75 1.67
C ARG A 379 -19.58 -8.91 0.80
N ALA A 380 -19.31 -10.12 0.36
CA ALA A 380 -18.22 -10.42 -0.55
C ALA A 380 -18.35 -9.63 -1.87
N LEU A 381 -17.24 -9.09 -2.33
CA LEU A 381 -17.15 -8.35 -3.59
C LEU A 381 -17.09 -9.32 -4.78
N GLU A 382 -17.49 -8.86 -5.95
CA GLU A 382 -17.40 -9.65 -7.18
C GLU A 382 -15.96 -10.05 -7.55
N SER A 383 -14.94 -9.33 -7.05
CA SER A 383 -13.54 -9.69 -7.16
C SER A 383 -13.18 -11.02 -6.48
N MET A 384 -14.04 -11.53 -5.58
CA MET A 384 -13.84 -12.78 -4.86
C MET A 384 -13.70 -13.99 -5.80
N ASP A 385 -14.33 -13.95 -6.98
CA ASP A 385 -14.25 -15.04 -7.96
C ASP A 385 -12.88 -15.17 -8.67
N VAL A 386 -11.95 -14.22 -8.44
CA VAL A 386 -10.64 -14.24 -9.10
C VAL A 386 -9.90 -15.57 -8.98
N TRP A 387 -9.99 -16.26 -7.84
CA TRP A 387 -9.30 -17.54 -7.63
C TRP A 387 -9.91 -18.70 -8.44
N ASN A 388 -11.22 -18.69 -8.68
CA ASN A 388 -11.86 -19.62 -9.58
C ASN A 388 -11.50 -19.30 -11.03
N ASP A 389 -11.59 -18.04 -11.42
CA ASP A 389 -11.42 -17.58 -12.80
C ASP A 389 -10.01 -17.82 -13.33
N VAL A 390 -8.96 -17.54 -12.53
CA VAL A 390 -7.57 -17.79 -12.95
C VAL A 390 -7.28 -19.27 -13.25
N SER A 391 -8.05 -20.18 -12.66
CA SER A 391 -7.92 -21.63 -12.79
C SER A 391 -8.90 -22.23 -13.79
N ASN A 392 -9.81 -21.44 -14.37
CA ASN A 392 -10.88 -21.94 -15.23
C ASN A 392 -10.34 -22.33 -16.61
N PRO A 393 -10.24 -23.64 -16.95
CA PRO A 393 -9.69 -24.05 -18.21
C PRO A 393 -10.59 -23.69 -19.41
N ASN A 394 -11.86 -23.39 -19.16
CA ASN A 394 -12.84 -22.99 -20.16
C ASN A 394 -13.07 -21.48 -20.20
N GLY A 395 -12.36 -20.72 -19.35
CA GLY A 395 -12.44 -19.27 -19.29
C GLY A 395 -11.99 -18.64 -20.61
N LYS A 396 -12.74 -17.64 -21.06
CA LYS A 396 -12.38 -16.90 -22.27
C LYS A 396 -11.31 -15.88 -21.95
N THR A 397 -10.26 -15.85 -22.76
CA THR A 397 -9.29 -14.77 -22.72
C THR A 397 -9.84 -13.56 -23.47
N VAL A 398 -9.97 -12.44 -22.78
CA VAL A 398 -10.41 -11.17 -23.34
C VAL A 398 -9.22 -10.20 -23.34
N THR A 399 -8.90 -9.64 -24.50
CA THR A 399 -7.87 -8.59 -24.57
C THR A 399 -8.45 -7.30 -23.99
N PRO A 400 -7.79 -6.70 -22.97
CA PRO A 400 -8.24 -5.43 -22.42
C PRO A 400 -8.29 -4.35 -23.50
N THR A 401 -9.37 -3.58 -23.53
CA THR A 401 -9.59 -2.47 -24.47
C THR A 401 -9.52 -1.14 -23.75
N PHE A 402 -9.23 -0.06 -24.48
CA PHE A 402 -9.28 1.29 -23.94
C PHE A 402 -10.65 1.55 -23.26
N LYS A 403 -10.62 2.01 -22.03
CA LYS A 403 -11.81 2.40 -21.25
C LYS A 403 -11.91 3.92 -21.16
N GLU A 404 -10.89 4.55 -20.61
CA GLU A 404 -10.86 5.99 -20.40
C GLU A 404 -9.42 6.52 -20.30
N VAL A 405 -9.31 7.85 -20.30
CA VAL A 405 -8.06 8.56 -20.08
C VAL A 405 -8.26 9.65 -19.03
N GLU A 406 -7.34 9.75 -18.12
CA GLU A 406 -7.37 10.81 -17.12
C GLU A 406 -7.13 12.17 -17.83
N VAL A 407 -8.05 13.12 -17.59
CA VAL A 407 -7.99 14.45 -18.22
C VAL A 407 -7.00 15.33 -17.45
N PRO A 408 -5.83 15.66 -17.99
CA PRO A 408 -4.89 16.50 -17.27
C PRO A 408 -5.41 17.92 -17.10
N THR A 409 -5.38 18.43 -15.87
CA THR A 409 -5.63 19.83 -15.57
C THR A 409 -4.31 20.55 -15.36
N VAL A 410 -4.05 21.59 -16.15
CA VAL A 410 -2.81 22.35 -16.12
C VAL A 410 -3.10 23.80 -15.78
N ILE A 411 -2.30 24.39 -14.88
CA ILE A 411 -2.36 25.82 -14.61
C ILE A 411 -1.46 26.55 -15.59
N GLY A 412 -2.05 27.44 -16.38
CA GLY A 412 -1.35 28.31 -17.30
C GLY A 412 -1.33 29.75 -16.79
N ASN A 413 -0.46 30.56 -17.35
CA ASN A 413 -0.35 31.99 -17.03
C ASN A 413 -0.59 32.84 -18.26
N ILE A 414 -1.17 34.03 -18.07
CA ILE A 414 -1.34 35.02 -19.16
C ILE A 414 0.02 35.33 -19.79
N GLY A 415 0.09 35.23 -21.09
CA GLY A 415 1.28 35.59 -21.88
C GLY A 415 2.41 34.56 -21.86
N VAL A 416 2.22 33.41 -21.21
CA VAL A 416 3.22 32.33 -21.10
C VAL A 416 2.72 31.08 -21.85
N PRO A 417 3.58 30.44 -22.68
CA PRO A 417 3.23 29.14 -23.27
C PRO A 417 2.98 28.08 -22.20
N VAL A 418 1.85 27.37 -22.30
CA VAL A 418 1.50 26.32 -21.35
C VAL A 418 2.36 25.07 -21.60
N GLN A 419 2.87 24.49 -20.51
CA GLN A 419 3.55 23.20 -20.57
C GLN A 419 2.52 22.11 -20.28
N LEU A 420 2.26 21.26 -21.27
CA LEU A 420 1.38 20.09 -21.13
C LEU A 420 2.18 18.86 -20.75
N PRO A 421 1.59 17.90 -20.00
CA PRO A 421 2.28 16.67 -19.64
C PRO A 421 2.62 15.86 -20.90
N LYS A 422 3.78 15.22 -20.90
CA LYS A 422 4.21 14.35 -22.01
C LYS A 422 3.42 13.04 -22.06
N LYS A 423 2.92 12.60 -20.90
CA LYS A 423 2.16 11.37 -20.74
C LYS A 423 0.84 11.64 -20.05
N VAL A 424 -0.12 10.73 -20.26
CA VAL A 424 -1.41 10.67 -19.57
C VAL A 424 -1.65 9.25 -19.08
N LEU A 425 -2.39 9.13 -18.00
CA LEU A 425 -2.79 7.84 -17.48
C LEU A 425 -4.01 7.32 -18.24
N VAL A 426 -3.87 6.16 -18.83
CA VAL A 426 -4.93 5.44 -19.56
C VAL A 426 -5.41 4.29 -18.70
N THR A 427 -6.72 4.11 -18.59
CA THR A 427 -7.37 2.97 -17.95
C THR A 427 -7.96 2.05 -19.02
N TYR A 428 -7.74 0.75 -18.87
CA TYR A 428 -8.28 -0.28 -19.74
C TYR A 428 -9.53 -0.96 -19.12
N SER A 429 -10.22 -1.77 -19.91
CA SER A 429 -11.48 -2.41 -19.52
C SER A 429 -11.38 -3.39 -18.34
N ASP A 430 -10.19 -3.86 -18.03
CA ASP A 430 -9.86 -4.66 -16.86
C ASP A 430 -9.29 -3.81 -15.70
N ASP A 431 -9.45 -2.51 -15.77
CA ASP A 431 -9.04 -1.52 -14.79
C ASP A 431 -7.53 -1.46 -14.50
N HIS A 432 -6.67 -2.13 -15.31
CA HIS A 432 -5.25 -1.79 -15.26
C HIS A 432 -5.00 -0.40 -15.85
N THR A 433 -3.98 0.29 -15.35
CA THR A 433 -3.62 1.62 -15.82
C THR A 433 -2.23 1.64 -16.44
N GLN A 434 -2.02 2.51 -17.41
CA GLN A 434 -0.73 2.68 -18.07
C GLN A 434 -0.48 4.14 -18.43
N GLU A 435 0.71 4.66 -18.12
CA GLU A 435 1.16 5.95 -18.65
C GLU A 435 1.50 5.84 -20.13
N MET A 436 0.90 6.69 -20.96
CA MET A 436 1.08 6.70 -22.41
C MET A 436 1.45 8.07 -22.93
N ASP A 437 2.33 8.10 -23.93
CA ASP A 437 2.77 9.33 -24.57
C ASP A 437 1.63 10.02 -25.35
N VAL A 438 1.59 11.35 -25.25
CA VAL A 438 0.59 12.19 -25.94
C VAL A 438 1.26 13.17 -26.87
N ASN A 439 0.73 13.24 -28.09
CA ASN A 439 1.03 14.29 -29.04
C ASN A 439 -0.02 15.40 -28.90
N TRP A 440 0.33 16.48 -28.24
CA TRP A 440 -0.54 17.65 -28.08
C TRP A 440 -0.51 18.53 -29.33
N GLU A 441 -1.64 19.12 -29.67
CA GLU A 441 -1.66 20.30 -30.54
C GLU A 441 -0.83 21.42 -29.88
N LYS A 442 -0.29 22.34 -30.69
CA LYS A 442 0.52 23.43 -30.15
C LYS A 442 -0.28 24.21 -29.11
N ALA A 443 0.17 24.19 -27.87
CA ALA A 443 -0.47 24.95 -26.81
C ALA A 443 -0.38 26.45 -27.10
N PRO A 444 -1.52 27.18 -27.19
CA PRO A 444 -1.50 28.61 -27.43
C PRO A 444 -0.98 29.35 -26.19
N THR A 445 -0.51 30.59 -26.43
CA THR A 445 -0.29 31.56 -25.36
C THR A 445 -1.60 32.29 -25.11
N TYR A 446 -2.12 32.22 -23.91
CA TYR A 446 -3.40 32.82 -23.55
C TYR A 446 -3.23 34.27 -23.08
N SER A 447 -4.04 35.18 -23.59
CA SER A 447 -4.05 36.60 -23.22
C SER A 447 -5.15 36.99 -22.23
N LYS A 448 -6.05 36.06 -21.88
CA LYS A 448 -7.18 36.27 -20.96
C LYS A 448 -7.30 35.16 -19.95
N LEU A 449 -7.84 35.48 -18.77
CA LEU A 449 -8.21 34.50 -17.75
C LEU A 449 -9.31 33.58 -18.26
N GLY A 450 -9.33 32.35 -17.83
CA GLY A 450 -10.37 31.40 -18.22
C GLY A 450 -9.87 29.95 -18.19
N THR A 451 -10.80 29.03 -18.45
CA THR A 451 -10.48 27.62 -18.65
C THR A 451 -10.54 27.32 -20.14
N TYR A 452 -9.47 26.80 -20.67
CA TYR A 452 -9.30 26.48 -22.09
C TYR A 452 -9.09 24.97 -22.26
N LYS A 453 -9.32 24.50 -23.47
CA LYS A 453 -9.11 23.08 -23.82
C LYS A 453 -8.01 22.99 -24.88
N VAL A 454 -7.05 22.08 -24.65
CA VAL A 454 -6.03 21.74 -25.64
C VAL A 454 -6.20 20.30 -26.04
N LYS A 455 -6.33 20.04 -27.32
CA LYS A 455 -6.50 18.70 -27.86
C LYS A 455 -5.15 18.02 -28.04
N GLY A 456 -5.16 16.70 -27.91
CA GLY A 456 -4.03 15.84 -28.17
C GLY A 456 -4.49 14.47 -28.65
N THR A 457 -3.52 13.62 -28.98
CA THR A 457 -3.77 12.24 -29.39
C THR A 457 -2.80 11.32 -28.65
N ILE A 458 -3.31 10.30 -27.99
CA ILE A 458 -2.51 9.23 -27.41
C ILE A 458 -1.93 8.43 -28.58
N ALA A 459 -0.61 8.54 -28.79
CA ALA A 459 0.04 8.10 -30.02
C ALA A 459 -0.18 6.60 -30.33
N ALA A 460 0.01 5.74 -29.33
CA ALA A 460 -0.08 4.30 -29.50
C ALA A 460 -1.52 3.79 -29.77
N LEU A 461 -2.52 4.45 -29.18
CA LEU A 461 -3.94 4.05 -29.28
C LEU A 461 -4.70 4.82 -30.37
N LYS A 462 -4.13 5.92 -30.90
CA LYS A 462 -4.80 6.87 -31.78
C LYS A 462 -6.09 7.45 -31.17
N GLN A 463 -6.18 7.48 -29.83
CA GLN A 463 -7.34 8.00 -29.10
C GLN A 463 -7.17 9.49 -28.83
N PRO A 464 -8.24 10.29 -28.98
CA PRO A 464 -8.20 11.71 -28.63
C PRO A 464 -8.16 11.90 -27.12
N VAL A 465 -7.44 12.91 -26.68
CA VAL A 465 -7.42 13.40 -25.30
C VAL A 465 -7.52 14.91 -25.29
N THR A 466 -8.07 15.49 -24.22
CA THR A 466 -8.21 16.93 -24.11
C THR A 466 -7.73 17.38 -22.73
N ALA A 467 -6.66 18.19 -22.70
CA ALA A 467 -6.23 18.83 -21.46
C ALA A 467 -7.09 20.05 -21.13
N GLN A 468 -7.37 20.26 -19.85
CA GLN A 468 -7.94 21.49 -19.34
C GLN A 468 -6.83 22.43 -18.88
N VAL A 469 -6.80 23.64 -19.41
CA VAL A 469 -5.82 24.67 -19.02
C VAL A 469 -6.56 25.79 -18.30
N LYS A 470 -6.37 25.89 -16.99
CA LYS A 470 -6.88 26.99 -16.18
C LYS A 470 -5.87 28.13 -16.20
N VAL A 471 -6.16 29.17 -16.98
CA VAL A 471 -5.31 30.37 -17.05
C VAL A 471 -5.65 31.32 -15.92
N ILE A 472 -4.65 31.59 -15.08
CA ILE A 472 -4.75 32.49 -13.94
C ILE A 472 -3.79 33.67 -14.13
N LYS A 473 -4.00 34.73 -13.39
CA LYS A 473 -3.12 35.92 -13.39
C LYS A 473 -1.93 35.72 -12.44
N LYS A 474 -2.07 34.86 -11.44
CA LYS A 474 -1.04 34.55 -10.46
C LYS A 474 0.01 33.60 -11.06
N VAL A 475 1.19 34.12 -11.28
CA VAL A 475 2.34 33.33 -11.79
C VAL A 475 3.12 32.82 -10.60
N ASN A 476 3.05 31.52 -10.32
CA ASN A 476 4.03 30.93 -9.42
C ASN A 476 5.40 30.87 -10.12
N LEU A 477 6.39 31.52 -9.52
CA LEU A 477 7.74 31.62 -10.10
C LEU A 477 8.62 30.42 -9.79
N PHE A 478 8.30 29.62 -8.75
CA PHE A 478 9.02 28.38 -8.48
C PHE A 478 8.84 27.37 -9.61
N LYS A 479 9.91 26.69 -9.96
CA LYS A 479 9.89 25.50 -10.81
C LYS A 479 9.71 24.28 -9.94
N ASN A 480 8.94 23.30 -10.42
CA ASN A 480 8.63 22.07 -9.66
C ASN A 480 8.20 22.38 -8.19
N PRO A 481 7.19 23.24 -7.99
CA PRO A 481 6.86 23.79 -6.67
C PRO A 481 6.21 22.79 -5.72
N GLY A 482 5.63 21.72 -6.25
CA GLY A 482 5.01 20.61 -5.51
C GLY A 482 5.76 19.29 -5.66
N PHE A 483 6.96 19.31 -6.26
CA PHE A 483 7.79 18.10 -6.49
C PHE A 483 7.04 16.97 -7.21
N GLU A 484 6.08 17.30 -8.05
CA GLU A 484 5.19 16.34 -8.73
C GLU A 484 5.93 15.37 -9.68
N ASP A 485 7.15 15.69 -10.09
CA ASP A 485 8.04 14.80 -10.84
C ASP A 485 8.92 13.89 -9.95
N VAL A 486 8.69 13.97 -8.61
CA VAL A 486 9.46 13.24 -7.58
C VAL A 486 10.97 13.45 -7.72
N THR A 487 11.36 14.67 -8.10
CA THR A 487 12.77 15.07 -8.22
C THR A 487 13.01 16.44 -7.57
N LEU A 488 14.28 16.77 -7.32
CA LEU A 488 14.70 18.10 -6.88
C LEU A 488 15.03 19.03 -8.06
N ASN A 489 14.55 18.74 -9.27
CA ASN A 489 14.81 19.53 -10.47
C ASN A 489 14.38 20.99 -10.29
N GLY A 490 15.32 21.91 -10.54
CA GLY A 490 15.10 23.35 -10.37
C GLY A 490 15.42 23.87 -8.96
N TRP A 491 15.64 23.01 -8.00
CA TRP A 491 15.98 23.38 -6.62
C TRP A 491 17.48 23.30 -6.36
N THR A 492 17.98 24.21 -5.56
CA THR A 492 19.34 24.20 -5.01
C THR A 492 19.26 23.79 -3.55
N VAL A 493 20.01 22.75 -3.19
CA VAL A 493 20.16 22.28 -1.81
C VAL A 493 21.58 22.58 -1.36
N GLU A 494 21.71 23.36 -0.29
CA GLU A 494 22.98 23.72 0.36
C GLU A 494 23.03 23.08 1.76
N GLY A 495 24.22 22.75 2.24
CA GLY A 495 24.43 22.09 3.53
C GLY A 495 24.43 20.59 3.43
N ASP A 496 23.73 19.90 4.32
CA ASP A 496 23.64 18.44 4.30
C ASP A 496 22.63 17.97 3.25
N THR A 497 23.11 17.78 2.02
CA THR A 497 22.28 17.38 0.89
C THR A 497 21.73 15.97 1.01
N ALA A 498 22.35 15.10 1.83
CA ALA A 498 21.88 13.74 2.05
C ALA A 498 20.62 13.69 2.92
N ALA A 499 20.38 14.74 3.71
CA ALA A 499 19.18 14.87 4.55
C ALA A 499 17.91 15.25 3.78
N VAL A 500 17.98 15.43 2.43
CA VAL A 500 16.87 15.96 1.62
C VAL A 500 16.67 15.12 0.36
N ASN A 501 15.43 14.72 0.12
CA ASN A 501 15.03 14.03 -1.12
C ASN A 501 13.60 14.41 -1.51
N ALA A 502 13.24 14.15 -2.76
CA ALA A 502 11.84 14.18 -3.18
C ALA A 502 11.23 12.79 -2.99
N ILE A 503 10.02 12.75 -2.45
CA ILE A 503 9.28 11.50 -2.21
C ILE A 503 7.88 11.56 -2.82
N SER A 504 7.31 10.37 -3.05
CA SER A 504 5.90 10.18 -3.40
C SER A 504 5.31 9.20 -2.40
N LYS A 505 4.62 9.74 -1.39
CA LYS A 505 4.04 8.92 -0.32
C LYS A 505 2.76 9.57 0.19
N ALA A 506 1.71 8.77 0.35
CA ALA A 506 0.43 9.24 0.86
C ALA A 506 0.57 9.85 2.26
N GLY A 507 -0.15 10.95 2.50
CA GLY A 507 -0.05 11.71 3.73
C GLY A 507 1.20 12.60 3.84
N ASP A 508 2.26 12.29 3.08
CA ASP A 508 3.50 13.07 3.05
C ASP A 508 3.57 14.07 1.88
N SER A 509 2.53 14.14 1.04
CA SER A 509 2.39 15.12 -0.04
C SER A 509 0.97 15.63 -0.16
N LEU A 510 0.80 16.87 -0.69
CA LEU A 510 -0.50 17.46 -1.04
C LEU A 510 -0.87 17.21 -2.50
N GLY A 511 0.05 16.64 -3.26
CA GLY A 511 -0.06 16.19 -4.63
C GLY A 511 0.55 14.80 -4.78
N LYS A 512 1.17 14.53 -5.93
CA LYS A 512 1.90 13.29 -6.18
C LYS A 512 3.23 13.22 -5.43
N GLY A 513 3.91 14.36 -5.25
CA GLY A 513 5.23 14.45 -4.67
C GLY A 513 5.35 15.50 -3.59
N SER A 514 6.41 15.44 -2.80
CA SER A 514 6.81 16.45 -1.83
C SER A 514 8.32 16.43 -1.62
N LEU A 515 8.88 17.51 -1.04
CA LEU A 515 10.23 17.49 -0.54
C LEU A 515 10.21 16.92 0.88
N HIS A 516 11.00 15.89 1.12
CA HIS A 516 11.18 15.26 2.43
C HIS A 516 12.53 15.60 3.02
N TYR A 517 12.60 15.72 4.34
CA TYR A 517 13.85 15.86 5.08
C TYR A 517 13.90 14.89 6.27
N TRP A 518 15.06 14.27 6.45
CA TRP A 518 15.38 13.41 7.58
C TRP A 518 16.87 13.08 7.62
N ALA A 519 17.46 13.01 8.82
CA ALA A 519 18.79 12.44 9.05
C ALA A 519 18.89 11.80 10.43
N ASP A 520 19.76 10.83 10.59
CA ASP A 520 20.09 10.16 11.86
C ASP A 520 21.08 10.96 12.74
N HIS A 521 21.53 12.10 12.25
CA HIS A 521 22.42 13.05 12.90
C HIS A 521 21.88 14.46 12.81
N ALA A 522 22.47 15.41 13.55
CA ALA A 522 22.11 16.82 13.43
C ALA A 522 22.55 17.37 12.07
N PHE A 523 21.66 18.09 11.38
CA PHE A 523 21.88 18.56 10.01
C PHE A 523 21.47 20.02 9.82
N LYS A 524 22.09 20.67 8.84
CA LYS A 524 21.72 22.01 8.38
C LYS A 524 21.47 21.98 6.89
N ILE A 525 20.31 22.48 6.48
CA ILE A 525 19.91 22.54 5.07
C ILE A 525 19.39 23.93 4.72
N LYS A 526 19.59 24.29 3.45
CA LYS A 526 18.91 25.40 2.78
C LYS A 526 18.45 24.93 1.42
N VAL A 527 17.14 24.94 1.21
CA VAL A 527 16.52 24.54 -0.07
C VAL A 527 15.90 25.76 -0.71
N SER A 528 16.35 26.14 -1.90
CA SER A 528 15.98 27.41 -2.50
C SER A 528 15.99 27.42 -4.03
N GLN A 529 15.34 28.44 -4.60
CA GLN A 529 15.50 28.82 -6.01
C GLN A 529 15.85 30.31 -6.13
N SER A 530 16.65 30.63 -7.15
CA SER A 530 16.98 31.99 -7.49
C SER A 530 16.23 32.43 -8.74
N PHE A 531 15.67 33.61 -8.70
CA PHE A 531 14.85 34.21 -9.74
C PHE A 531 15.56 35.41 -10.37
N LYS A 532 15.39 35.56 -11.67
CA LYS A 532 15.98 36.68 -12.45
C LYS A 532 14.89 37.38 -13.24
N ASN A 533 15.17 38.63 -13.64
CA ASN A 533 14.25 39.43 -14.47
C ASN A 533 12.87 39.64 -13.83
N LEU A 534 12.84 39.75 -12.50
CA LEU A 534 11.62 40.06 -11.77
C LEU A 534 11.17 41.49 -12.07
N LYS A 535 9.88 41.70 -12.21
CA LYS A 535 9.30 43.05 -12.35
C LYS A 535 9.31 43.76 -10.97
N PRO A 536 9.44 45.10 -10.94
CA PRO A 536 9.22 45.86 -9.72
C PRO A 536 7.81 45.61 -9.14
N GLY A 537 7.71 45.47 -7.82
CA GLY A 537 6.43 45.29 -7.16
C GLY A 537 6.55 44.53 -5.83
N LYS A 538 5.39 44.29 -5.24
CA LYS A 538 5.28 43.47 -4.02
C LYS A 538 5.07 42.01 -4.38
N TYR A 539 5.72 41.13 -3.64
CA TYR A 539 5.66 39.69 -3.83
C TYR A 539 5.24 38.98 -2.55
N THR A 540 4.69 37.78 -2.71
CA THR A 540 4.42 36.84 -1.60
C THR A 540 5.19 35.56 -1.84
N VAL A 541 5.84 35.03 -0.81
CA VAL A 541 6.37 33.67 -0.79
C VAL A 541 5.60 32.86 0.23
N ARG A 542 5.28 31.59 -0.07
CA ARG A 542 4.64 30.66 0.87
C ARG A 542 5.07 29.22 0.63
N VAL A 543 4.88 28.39 1.65
CA VAL A 543 5.11 26.94 1.61
C VAL A 543 4.12 26.24 2.53
N SER A 544 3.69 25.05 2.15
CA SER A 544 2.96 24.15 3.04
C SER A 544 3.93 23.13 3.64
N THR A 545 3.83 22.91 4.96
CA THR A 545 4.75 22.04 5.70
C THR A 545 4.01 21.18 6.70
N GLN A 546 4.59 20.02 7.00
CA GLN A 546 4.23 19.16 8.13
C GLN A 546 5.49 18.46 8.66
N GLY A 547 5.49 17.99 9.88
CA GLY A 547 6.63 17.25 10.42
C GLY A 547 6.63 17.11 11.93
N GLY A 548 7.61 16.38 12.45
CA GLY A 548 7.90 16.29 13.88
C GLY A 548 8.84 17.41 14.30
N GLY A 549 8.49 18.14 15.37
CA GLY A 549 9.28 19.23 15.91
C GLY A 549 10.64 18.80 16.46
N GLY A 550 11.46 19.78 16.88
CA GLY A 550 12.78 19.56 17.45
C GLY A 550 13.90 20.28 16.71
N GLN A 551 13.56 21.04 15.67
CA GLN A 551 14.49 21.93 14.99
C GLN A 551 14.86 23.11 15.89
N SER A 552 16.15 23.47 15.94
CA SER A 552 16.62 24.68 16.61
C SER A 552 16.31 25.93 15.78
N SER A 553 16.14 25.81 14.48
CA SER A 553 15.72 26.84 13.54
C SER A 553 15.01 26.21 12.35
N TYR A 554 13.82 26.73 11.99
CA TYR A 554 13.09 26.33 10.78
C TYR A 554 12.37 27.55 10.22
N LYS A 555 12.79 28.04 9.05
CA LYS A 555 12.36 29.33 8.51
C LYS A 555 12.06 29.27 7.02
N LEU A 556 10.93 29.84 6.63
CA LEU A 556 10.72 30.31 5.28
C LEU A 556 11.51 31.62 5.10
N PHE A 557 12.17 31.80 3.96
CA PHE A 557 12.94 33.02 3.68
C PHE A 557 12.72 33.51 2.24
N VAL A 558 12.93 34.82 2.08
CA VAL A 558 13.10 35.46 0.78
C VAL A 558 14.14 36.58 0.89
N GLN A 559 15.06 36.62 -0.05
CA GLN A 559 16.06 37.67 -0.17
C GLN A 559 15.88 38.36 -1.52
N GLY A 560 15.47 39.61 -1.51
CA GLY A 560 15.30 40.41 -2.71
C GLY A 560 16.61 41.03 -3.21
N ASP A 561 16.49 41.83 -4.27
CA ASP A 561 17.58 42.55 -4.93
C ASP A 561 18.27 43.62 -4.06
N ASN A 562 17.63 44.03 -2.96
CA ASN A 562 18.22 44.93 -1.98
C ASN A 562 19.18 44.24 -0.98
N GLY A 563 19.39 42.91 -1.15
CA GLY A 563 20.22 42.08 -0.29
C GLY A 563 19.61 41.79 1.10
N LYS A 564 18.49 42.40 1.47
CA LYS A 564 17.83 42.16 2.75
C LYS A 564 17.03 40.86 2.71
N MET A 565 17.37 39.97 3.64
CA MET A 565 16.62 38.72 3.83
C MET A 565 15.43 38.97 4.79
N GLN A 566 14.25 38.54 4.38
CA GLN A 566 13.06 38.45 5.23
C GLN A 566 12.81 37.01 5.57
N THR A 567 12.42 36.70 6.80
CA THR A 567 12.17 35.35 7.28
C THR A 567 10.92 35.29 8.14
N THR A 568 10.28 34.12 8.17
CA THR A 568 9.25 33.79 9.15
C THR A 568 9.48 32.37 9.65
N ASP A 569 9.18 32.12 10.93
CA ASP A 569 9.36 30.82 11.54
C ASP A 569 8.28 29.84 11.04
N ILE A 570 8.70 28.62 10.75
CA ILE A 570 7.84 27.49 10.46
C ILE A 570 7.70 26.66 11.73
N LYS A 571 6.48 26.27 12.07
CA LYS A 571 6.19 25.37 13.19
C LYS A 571 5.63 24.08 12.64
N ASP A 572 6.26 22.98 12.99
CA ASP A 572 5.73 21.66 12.68
C ASP A 572 4.47 21.37 13.50
N THR A 573 3.57 20.63 12.88
CA THR A 573 2.21 20.38 13.37
C THR A 573 1.94 18.94 13.71
N ALA A 574 2.62 18.01 13.14
CA ALA A 574 2.61 16.55 13.18
C ALA A 574 2.34 15.96 11.79
N TRP A 575 2.42 14.65 11.66
CA TRP A 575 2.11 13.95 10.42
C TRP A 575 0.65 14.15 9.99
N ASN A 576 0.46 14.33 8.70
CA ASN A 576 -0.83 14.59 8.04
C ASN A 576 -1.60 15.82 8.57
N LYS A 577 -0.86 16.77 9.17
CA LYS A 577 -1.40 18.07 9.64
C LYS A 577 -0.64 19.19 8.97
N TRP A 578 -1.04 19.53 7.76
CA TRP A 578 -0.41 20.55 6.95
C TRP A 578 -0.66 21.96 7.48
N ASN A 579 0.39 22.78 7.49
CA ASN A 579 0.36 24.18 7.81
C ASN A 579 0.94 24.98 6.65
N THR A 580 0.32 26.10 6.31
CA THR A 580 0.85 27.00 5.27
C THR A 580 1.39 28.27 5.92
N VAL A 581 2.67 28.53 5.67
CA VAL A 581 3.40 29.70 6.18
C VAL A 581 3.73 30.63 5.02
N GLU A 582 3.62 31.95 5.24
CA GLU A 582 3.86 32.94 4.18
C GLU A 582 4.60 34.20 4.67
N ILE A 583 5.34 34.85 3.74
CA ILE A 583 5.87 36.20 3.87
C ILE A 583 5.22 37.04 2.77
N LYS A 584 4.47 38.06 3.16
CA LYS A 584 3.82 39.01 2.27
C LYS A 584 4.61 40.29 2.11
N ASP A 585 4.21 41.12 1.14
CA ASP A 585 4.71 42.47 0.92
C ASP A 585 6.23 42.55 0.72
N VAL A 586 6.82 41.51 0.14
CA VAL A 586 8.24 41.50 -0.22
C VAL A 586 8.48 42.49 -1.35
N GLU A 587 9.11 43.62 -1.07
CA GLU A 587 9.39 44.63 -2.08
C GLU A 587 10.58 44.23 -2.94
N ILE A 588 10.32 44.06 -4.24
CA ILE A 588 11.34 43.83 -5.28
C ILE A 588 11.36 45.07 -6.17
N LYS A 589 12.52 45.72 -6.29
CA LYS A 589 12.68 46.89 -7.13
C LYS A 589 12.94 46.57 -8.58
N GLY A 590 13.25 45.34 -8.87
CA GLY A 590 13.50 44.77 -10.19
C GLY A 590 14.82 44.02 -10.21
N GLY A 591 14.84 42.87 -10.90
CA GLY A 591 16.05 42.08 -11.07
C GLY A 591 15.98 40.70 -10.45
N THR A 592 16.44 40.50 -9.23
CA THR A 592 16.63 39.15 -8.68
C THR A 592 16.04 38.95 -7.31
N ALA A 593 15.70 37.69 -6.98
CA ALA A 593 15.40 37.25 -5.64
C ALA A 593 15.84 35.79 -5.44
N THR A 594 16.06 35.39 -4.20
CA THR A 594 16.21 33.98 -3.81
C THR A 594 15.21 33.69 -2.70
N ALA A 595 14.44 32.63 -2.86
CA ALA A 595 13.43 32.23 -1.88
C ALA A 595 13.46 30.72 -1.63
N GLY A 596 13.08 30.32 -0.43
CA GLY A 596 13.09 28.93 -0.02
C GLY A 596 13.00 28.75 1.49
N VAL A 597 13.48 27.63 1.98
CA VAL A 597 13.47 27.25 3.39
C VAL A 597 14.89 26.99 3.88
N MET A 598 15.15 27.35 5.13
CA MET A 598 16.39 27.00 5.85
C MET A 598 16.05 26.36 7.19
N MET A 599 16.84 25.36 7.57
CA MET A 599 16.60 24.58 8.78
C MET A 599 17.90 24.11 9.43
N ASP A 600 17.91 24.14 10.76
CA ASP A 600 18.87 23.47 11.63
C ASP A 600 18.12 22.38 12.39
N GLY A 601 18.20 21.13 11.92
CA GLY A 601 17.51 19.96 12.47
C GLY A 601 18.37 19.18 13.45
N ALA A 602 17.75 18.59 14.46
CA ALA A 602 18.38 17.58 15.31
C ALA A 602 18.34 16.19 14.65
N ALA A 603 19.13 15.24 15.17
CA ALA A 603 19.06 13.86 14.76
C ALA A 603 17.62 13.31 14.90
N GLY A 604 17.13 12.62 13.87
CA GLY A 604 15.79 12.06 13.83
C GLY A 604 14.67 13.05 13.49
N ASN A 605 14.94 14.35 13.28
CA ASN A 605 13.93 15.28 12.79
C ASN A 605 13.49 14.89 11.38
N TRP A 606 12.20 14.96 11.15
CA TRP A 606 11.58 14.58 9.87
C TRP A 606 10.45 15.54 9.52
N GLY A 607 10.16 15.62 8.24
CA GLY A 607 9.00 16.34 7.74
C GLY A 607 8.97 16.44 6.24
N THR A 608 7.89 17.02 5.73
CA THR A 608 7.71 17.28 4.31
C THR A 608 7.27 18.71 4.05
N MET A 609 7.65 19.19 2.85
CA MET A 609 7.34 20.52 2.34
C MET A 609 6.75 20.38 0.93
N ASP A 610 5.69 21.13 0.68
CA ASP A 610 4.98 21.06 -0.58
C ASP A 610 4.37 22.41 -0.97
N ASN A 611 3.87 22.52 -2.18
CA ASN A 611 3.16 23.69 -2.68
C ASN A 611 3.89 25.03 -2.41
N PHE A 612 5.16 25.10 -2.76
CA PHE A 612 5.90 26.37 -2.72
C PHE A 612 5.31 27.35 -3.72
N GLU A 613 5.09 28.57 -3.32
CA GLU A 613 4.63 29.64 -4.18
C GLU A 613 5.47 30.90 -4.00
N PHE A 614 5.89 31.50 -5.10
CA PHE A 614 6.47 32.84 -5.14
C PHE A 614 5.81 33.61 -6.31
N PHE A 615 5.09 34.65 -6.00
CA PHE A 615 4.30 35.39 -7.00
C PHE A 615 4.21 36.88 -6.70
N GLN A 616 4.09 37.68 -7.75
CA GLN A 616 3.82 39.10 -7.63
C GLN A 616 2.39 39.33 -7.14
N GLN A 617 2.21 40.21 -6.16
CA GLN A 617 0.89 40.67 -5.74
C GLN A 617 0.30 41.60 -6.82
N GLU A 618 -1.04 41.69 -6.85
CA GLU A 618 -1.74 42.60 -7.77
C GLU A 618 -1.61 44.05 -7.32
#